data_750e90b8204fa501f2f277dbdc1673b7
#
_entry.id   750e90b8204fa501f2f277dbdc1673b7
#
_cell.length_a   1.000
_cell.length_b   1.000
_cell.length_c   1.000
_cell.angle_alpha   90.00
_cell.angle_beta   90.00
_cell.angle_gamma   90.00
#
_symmetry.space_group_name_H-M   'P 1'
#
loop_
_entity.id
_entity.type
_entity.pdbx_description
1 polymer ?
#
loop_
_entity_poly.entity_id
_entity_poly.type
_entity_poly.pdbx_seq_one_letter_code
_entity_poly.pdbx_strand_id
1 'polypeptide(L)'
;MEKIIITTSFGLEALVKRELIDLGFEDFSVSDGMITLSGELSDIGKLNINLRCADRVYLVVDEFKATSFDELFDNIKRINWTDYLREESNFIVNARTYKSKLFALRSIQSITEKAIIDSLRKKFKISTFPKSAERVGIEVMVNRNIATVTIDTSGDGLHKRGYREDSVKAPLRENLAAALVDLSFYKPDRFLLDPFCGSGTILIEAARKARNIAPGIDRDFDFWHFVFMDKSIYENEKKEALGRIDYSTKLHILGSDISGRAISLAKNNALNAGVEEDIAFVKRDAGSVAVSRDDYGVLIANPPYGMRLSDTDLDDIYKKINNKFMKLDTWSLYFVTADEKFDRNFRRKLSKKRKLYNGGEKVDYYQYFGPRPKN
;
A
#
# COMPACT_ATOMS: atom_id res chain seq x y z
N MET A 1 -17.70 -3.60 19.98
CA MET A 1 -16.44 -2.88 19.57
C MET A 1 -15.35 -3.92 19.43
N GLU A 2 -14.79 -4.01 18.25
CA GLU A 2 -13.74 -4.95 17.87
C GLU A 2 -12.38 -4.27 17.90
N LYS A 3 -11.32 -5.02 18.20
CA LYS A 3 -9.95 -4.53 18.06
C LYS A 3 -9.49 -4.79 16.62
N ILE A 4 -9.09 -3.72 15.92
CA ILE A 4 -8.66 -3.77 14.52
C ILE A 4 -7.19 -3.36 14.44
N ILE A 5 -6.39 -4.10 13.67
CA ILE A 5 -4.99 -3.79 13.38
C ILE A 5 -4.84 -3.45 11.91
N ILE A 6 -4.21 -2.33 11.63
CA ILE A 6 -3.83 -1.90 10.28
C ILE A 6 -2.31 -1.98 10.20
N THR A 7 -1.80 -2.71 9.21
CA THR A 7 -0.36 -2.73 8.94
C THR A 7 0.01 -1.79 7.81
N THR A 8 1.22 -1.24 7.87
CA THR A 8 1.78 -0.39 6.82
C THR A 8 3.30 -0.57 6.76
N SER A 9 3.89 -0.19 5.64
CA SER A 9 5.35 -0.17 5.51
C SER A 9 5.95 0.87 6.45
N PHE A 10 7.09 0.51 7.09
CA PHE A 10 7.80 1.41 8.00
C PHE A 10 8.07 2.79 7.37
N GLY A 11 7.72 3.85 8.11
CA GLY A 11 7.84 5.25 7.68
C GLY A 11 6.57 5.84 7.03
N LEU A 12 5.51 5.03 6.85
CA LEU A 12 4.22 5.46 6.32
C LEU A 12 3.14 5.60 7.41
N GLU A 13 3.43 5.28 8.67
CA GLU A 13 2.47 5.28 9.77
C GLU A 13 1.78 6.65 9.94
N ALA A 14 2.54 7.73 9.78
CA ALA A 14 1.99 9.09 9.87
C ALA A 14 1.02 9.43 8.73
N LEU A 15 1.14 8.78 7.56
CA LEU A 15 0.20 8.92 6.45
C LEU A 15 -1.10 8.17 6.76
N VAL A 16 -0.99 6.90 7.14
CA VAL A 16 -2.16 6.10 7.52
C VAL A 16 -2.90 6.74 8.70
N LYS A 17 -2.18 7.31 9.68
CA LYS A 17 -2.78 8.11 10.75
C LYS A 17 -3.65 9.25 10.22
N ARG A 18 -3.17 10.01 9.22
CA ARG A 18 -3.96 11.11 8.61
C ARG A 18 -5.18 10.56 7.87
N GLU A 19 -5.02 9.48 7.11
CA GLU A 19 -6.13 8.83 6.43
C GLU A 19 -7.23 8.38 7.43
N LEU A 20 -6.83 7.85 8.59
CA LEU A 20 -7.78 7.48 9.65
C LEU A 20 -8.54 8.67 10.21
N ILE A 21 -7.84 9.80 10.48
CA ILE A 21 -8.49 11.04 10.93
C ILE A 21 -9.47 11.55 9.87
N ASP A 22 -9.08 11.55 8.58
CA ASP A 22 -9.93 11.97 7.47
C ASP A 22 -11.16 11.05 7.31
N LEU A 23 -11.06 9.78 7.71
CA LEU A 23 -12.16 8.81 7.76
C LEU A 23 -13.00 8.90 9.04
N GLY A 24 -12.65 9.78 9.98
CA GLY A 24 -13.41 10.04 11.21
C GLY A 24 -13.02 9.16 12.40
N PHE A 25 -11.86 8.47 12.37
CA PHE A 25 -11.34 7.73 13.52
C PHE A 25 -10.47 8.64 14.39
N GLU A 26 -10.75 8.69 15.69
CA GLU A 26 -10.03 9.56 16.64
C GLU A 26 -9.21 8.75 17.65
N ASP A 27 -9.70 7.57 18.07
CA ASP A 27 -9.06 6.75 19.11
C ASP A 27 -8.29 5.58 18.48
N PHE A 28 -6.98 5.76 18.35
CA PHE A 28 -6.07 4.71 17.86
C PHE A 28 -4.65 4.90 18.42
N SER A 29 -3.92 3.80 18.53
CA SER A 29 -2.50 3.78 18.90
C SER A 29 -1.62 3.48 17.68
N VAL A 30 -0.44 4.11 17.61
CA VAL A 30 0.52 3.95 16.52
C VAL A 30 1.81 3.34 17.06
N SER A 31 2.28 2.30 16.38
CA SER A 31 3.58 1.67 16.62
C SER A 31 4.28 1.41 15.28
N ASP A 32 5.53 0.94 15.32
CA ASP A 32 6.33 0.67 14.11
C ASP A 32 5.60 -0.29 13.15
N GLY A 33 5.22 0.21 11.99
CA GLY A 33 4.52 -0.54 10.94
C GLY A 33 3.08 -0.96 11.26
N MET A 34 2.47 -0.45 12.34
CA MET A 34 1.18 -0.91 12.80
C MET A 34 0.38 0.20 13.49
N ILE A 35 -0.91 0.26 13.22
CA ILE A 35 -1.89 1.08 13.93
C ILE A 35 -2.98 0.17 14.48
N THR A 36 -3.36 0.39 15.74
CA THR A 36 -4.43 -0.36 16.41
C THR A 36 -5.53 0.59 16.81
N LEU A 37 -6.77 0.24 16.50
CA LEU A 37 -7.97 0.99 16.87
C LEU A 37 -9.08 0.07 17.38
N SER A 38 -10.06 0.64 18.06
CA SER A 38 -11.32 -0.02 18.41
C SER A 38 -12.41 0.49 17.47
N GLY A 39 -13.17 -0.42 16.86
CA GLY A 39 -14.21 -0.09 15.89
C GLY A 39 -15.33 -1.12 15.83
N GLU A 40 -16.26 -0.93 14.92
CA GLU A 40 -17.31 -1.88 14.62
C GLU A 40 -16.90 -2.77 13.43
N LEU A 41 -17.58 -3.90 13.23
CA LEU A 41 -17.33 -4.76 12.06
C LEU A 41 -17.54 -4.01 10.72
N SER A 42 -18.46 -3.03 10.70
CA SER A 42 -18.66 -2.15 9.53
C SER A 42 -17.43 -1.33 9.16
N ASP A 43 -16.60 -0.96 10.13
CA ASP A 43 -15.38 -0.18 9.88
C ASP A 43 -14.34 -0.98 9.08
N ILE A 44 -14.38 -2.30 9.10
CA ILE A 44 -13.53 -3.17 8.28
C ILE A 44 -13.71 -2.85 6.79
N GLY A 45 -14.96 -2.70 6.34
CA GLY A 45 -15.27 -2.32 4.96
C GLY A 45 -14.71 -0.93 4.63
N LYS A 46 -15.00 0.05 5.48
CA LYS A 46 -14.52 1.43 5.35
C LYS A 46 -13.00 1.52 5.26
N LEU A 47 -12.29 0.80 6.14
CA LEU A 47 -10.83 0.79 6.18
C LEU A 47 -10.22 0.13 4.93
N ASN A 48 -10.71 -1.05 4.54
CA ASN A 48 -10.18 -1.78 3.39
C ASN A 48 -10.39 -1.02 2.07
N ILE A 49 -11.55 -0.37 1.88
CA ILE A 49 -11.88 0.35 0.65
C ILE A 49 -11.11 1.67 0.54
N ASN A 50 -10.91 2.40 1.65
CA ASN A 50 -10.46 3.79 1.59
C ASN A 50 -8.97 4.01 1.92
N LEU A 51 -8.30 3.09 2.64
CA LEU A 51 -6.89 3.28 3.01
C LEU A 51 -5.94 3.14 1.82
N ARG A 52 -5.19 4.20 1.52
CA ARG A 52 -4.24 4.27 0.39
C ARG A 52 -2.86 3.76 0.74
N CYS A 53 -2.36 4.12 1.93
CA CYS A 53 -0.98 3.88 2.35
C CYS A 53 -0.82 2.63 3.22
N ALA A 54 -1.92 1.95 3.59
CA ALA A 54 -1.88 0.72 4.37
C ALA A 54 -1.51 -0.50 3.52
N ASP A 55 -1.02 -1.55 4.19
CA ASP A 55 -0.74 -2.85 3.58
C ASP A 55 -1.90 -3.84 3.75
N ARG A 56 -2.49 -3.91 4.96
CA ARG A 56 -3.60 -4.82 5.32
C ARG A 56 -4.40 -4.32 6.51
N VAL A 57 -5.64 -4.81 6.62
CA VAL A 57 -6.52 -4.63 7.77
C VAL A 57 -6.79 -6.01 8.38
N TYR A 58 -6.63 -6.13 9.70
CA TYR A 58 -6.83 -7.36 10.45
C TYR A 58 -7.87 -7.16 11.55
N LEU A 59 -8.75 -8.14 11.71
CA LEU A 59 -9.61 -8.27 12.87
C LEU A 59 -8.88 -9.08 13.96
N VAL A 60 -8.73 -8.56 15.16
CA VAL A 60 -8.13 -9.28 16.28
C VAL A 60 -9.16 -10.22 16.89
N VAL A 61 -8.80 -11.50 16.97
CA VAL A 61 -9.62 -12.56 17.55
C VAL A 61 -9.32 -12.73 19.04
N ASP A 62 -8.03 -12.79 19.40
CA ASP A 62 -7.59 -12.92 20.80
C ASP A 62 -6.14 -12.42 20.94
N GLU A 63 -5.76 -12.08 22.18
CA GLU A 63 -4.41 -11.68 22.54
C GLU A 63 -4.03 -12.27 23.89
N PHE A 64 -2.92 -12.99 23.94
CA PHE A 64 -2.47 -13.67 25.14
C PHE A 64 -0.95 -13.83 25.19
N LYS A 65 -0.41 -14.07 26.37
CA LYS A 65 1.01 -14.41 26.55
C LYS A 65 1.24 -15.87 26.16
N ALA A 66 2.30 -16.12 25.36
CA ALA A 66 2.75 -17.45 25.01
C ALA A 66 4.29 -17.50 24.96
N THR A 67 4.88 -18.33 25.82
CA THR A 67 6.34 -18.54 25.93
C THR A 67 6.74 -19.96 25.55
N SER A 68 5.76 -20.85 25.39
CA SER A 68 5.90 -22.23 24.92
C SER A 68 4.86 -22.56 23.87
N PHE A 69 5.10 -23.64 23.13
CA PHE A 69 4.14 -24.12 22.13
C PHE A 69 2.89 -24.73 22.76
N ASP A 70 2.97 -25.26 23.96
CA ASP A 70 1.81 -25.76 24.70
C ASP A 70 0.90 -24.60 25.10
N GLU A 71 1.46 -23.51 25.65
CA GLU A 71 0.69 -22.30 25.95
C GLU A 71 0.02 -21.73 24.69
N LEU A 72 0.73 -21.71 23.56
CA LEU A 72 0.17 -21.26 22.28
C LEU A 72 -1.01 -22.14 21.86
N PHE A 73 -0.81 -23.47 21.88
CA PHE A 73 -1.84 -24.44 21.50
C PHE A 73 -3.11 -24.31 22.36
N ASP A 74 -2.95 -24.31 23.69
CA ASP A 74 -4.07 -24.30 24.63
C ASP A 74 -4.88 -23.00 24.53
N ASN A 75 -4.22 -21.85 24.38
CA ASN A 75 -4.89 -20.58 24.22
C ASN A 75 -5.64 -20.50 22.89
N ILE A 76 -5.04 -20.90 21.77
CA ILE A 76 -5.72 -20.91 20.46
C ILE A 76 -6.90 -21.88 20.44
N LYS A 77 -6.75 -23.06 21.06
CA LYS A 77 -7.81 -24.09 21.12
C LYS A 77 -9.05 -23.62 21.90
N ARG A 78 -8.90 -22.76 22.90
CA ARG A 78 -10.02 -22.24 23.70
C ARG A 78 -10.83 -21.15 22.97
N ILE A 79 -10.29 -20.53 21.90
CA ILE A 79 -11.03 -19.56 21.08
C ILE A 79 -12.27 -20.25 20.50
N ASN A 80 -13.41 -19.53 20.49
CA ASN A 80 -14.64 -20.04 19.86
C ASN A 80 -14.59 -19.84 18.35
N TRP A 81 -13.83 -20.69 17.66
CA TRP A 81 -13.60 -20.58 16.21
C TRP A 81 -14.87 -20.68 15.38
N THR A 82 -15.98 -21.19 15.93
CA THR A 82 -17.25 -21.25 15.20
C THR A 82 -17.94 -19.89 15.05
N ASP A 83 -17.45 -18.86 15.73
CA ASP A 83 -17.89 -17.49 15.48
C ASP A 83 -17.31 -16.96 14.14
N TYR A 84 -16.18 -17.51 13.70
CA TYR A 84 -15.42 -17.05 12.52
C TYR A 84 -15.40 -18.06 11.38
N LEU A 85 -15.49 -19.36 11.65
CA LEU A 85 -15.30 -20.43 10.67
C LEU A 85 -16.51 -21.35 10.63
N ARG A 86 -16.79 -21.91 9.45
CA ARG A 86 -17.81 -22.94 9.20
C ARG A 86 -17.15 -24.27 8.86
N GLU A 87 -17.96 -25.33 8.75
CA GLU A 87 -17.52 -26.66 8.37
C GLU A 87 -16.81 -26.69 7.01
N GLU A 88 -17.28 -25.88 6.07
CA GLU A 88 -16.74 -25.74 4.72
C GLU A 88 -15.62 -24.71 4.57
N SER A 89 -15.24 -23.99 5.65
CA SER A 89 -14.22 -22.96 5.57
C SER A 89 -12.84 -23.53 5.25
N ASN A 90 -12.14 -22.89 4.32
CA ASN A 90 -10.73 -23.15 4.02
C ASN A 90 -9.88 -22.08 4.70
N PHE A 91 -9.19 -22.40 5.78
CA PHE A 91 -8.33 -21.44 6.46
C PHE A 91 -6.84 -21.72 6.25
N ILE A 92 -6.06 -20.67 6.23
CA ILE A 92 -4.58 -20.74 6.09
C ILE A 92 -3.96 -19.93 7.21
N VAL A 93 -3.01 -20.55 7.93
CA VAL A 93 -2.31 -19.91 9.03
C VAL A 93 -0.97 -19.35 8.56
N ASN A 94 -0.77 -18.06 8.78
CA ASN A 94 0.52 -17.39 8.67
C ASN A 94 1.05 -17.02 10.05
N ALA A 95 2.36 -16.79 10.16
CA ALA A 95 2.95 -16.40 11.43
C ALA A 95 4.06 -15.37 11.23
N ARG A 96 4.18 -14.45 12.18
CA ARG A 96 5.30 -13.52 12.34
C ARG A 96 5.78 -13.53 13.77
N THR A 97 7.06 -13.35 13.98
CA THR A 97 7.61 -13.26 15.35
C THR A 97 8.68 -12.18 15.44
N TYR A 98 8.71 -11.51 16.59
CA TYR A 98 9.71 -10.51 16.90
C TYR A 98 10.08 -10.57 18.38
N LYS A 99 11.38 -10.69 18.70
CA LYS A 99 11.92 -10.70 20.08
C LYS A 99 11.15 -11.61 21.03
N SER A 100 10.80 -12.83 20.60
CA SER A 100 9.99 -13.78 21.34
C SER A 100 10.70 -15.12 21.49
N LYS A 101 10.31 -15.90 22.51
CA LYS A 101 10.80 -17.30 22.71
C LYS A 101 10.29 -18.20 21.58
N LEU A 102 9.07 -17.97 21.11
CA LEU A 102 8.53 -18.65 19.94
C LEU A 102 9.02 -17.95 18.68
N PHE A 103 10.01 -18.52 17.99
CA PHE A 103 10.61 -17.94 16.77
C PHE A 103 10.53 -18.84 15.54
N ALA A 104 10.22 -20.14 15.70
CA ALA A 104 10.08 -21.08 14.60
C ALA A 104 8.72 -20.91 13.89
N LEU A 105 8.68 -20.10 12.83
CA LEU A 105 7.43 -19.73 12.13
C LEU A 105 6.60 -20.94 11.71
N ARG A 106 7.22 -21.96 11.09
CA ARG A 106 6.53 -23.19 10.67
C ARG A 106 5.88 -23.93 11.85
N SER A 107 6.55 -23.95 13.01
CA SER A 107 6.00 -24.58 14.21
C SER A 107 4.82 -23.79 14.76
N ILE A 108 4.89 -22.45 14.78
CA ILE A 108 3.77 -21.59 15.17
C ILE A 108 2.57 -21.85 14.25
N GLN A 109 2.77 -21.89 12.94
CA GLN A 109 1.73 -22.17 11.95
C GLN A 109 1.07 -23.54 12.17
N SER A 110 1.87 -24.61 12.22
CA SER A 110 1.38 -25.99 12.37
C SER A 110 0.63 -26.23 13.69
N ILE A 111 1.14 -25.65 14.78
CA ILE A 111 0.51 -25.77 16.12
C ILE A 111 -0.79 -24.98 16.15
N THR A 112 -0.82 -23.80 15.59
CA THR A 112 -2.04 -22.99 15.46
C THR A 112 -3.09 -23.72 14.62
N GLU A 113 -2.72 -24.22 13.44
CA GLU A 113 -3.61 -24.99 12.57
C GLU A 113 -4.19 -26.20 13.31
N LYS A 114 -3.35 -26.98 14.00
CA LYS A 114 -3.79 -28.13 14.80
C LYS A 114 -4.75 -27.73 15.91
N ALA A 115 -4.47 -26.63 16.64
CA ALA A 115 -5.33 -26.17 17.72
C ALA A 115 -6.71 -25.74 17.23
N ILE A 116 -6.78 -25.03 16.07
CA ILE A 116 -8.03 -24.65 15.40
C ILE A 116 -8.83 -25.90 15.00
N ILE A 117 -8.18 -26.85 14.31
CA ILE A 117 -8.80 -28.10 13.88
C ILE A 117 -9.35 -28.88 15.08
N ASP A 118 -8.59 -28.99 16.17
CA ASP A 118 -9.03 -29.69 17.37
C ASP A 118 -10.20 -29.02 18.06
N SER A 119 -10.27 -27.67 18.02
CA SER A 119 -11.42 -26.90 18.52
C SER A 119 -12.66 -27.16 17.67
N LEU A 120 -12.55 -27.07 16.34
CA LEU A 120 -13.67 -27.23 15.41
C LEU A 120 -14.20 -28.67 15.31
N ARG A 121 -13.31 -29.70 15.41
CA ARG A 121 -13.70 -31.12 15.40
C ARG A 121 -14.70 -31.47 16.47
N LYS A 122 -14.58 -30.86 17.65
CA LYS A 122 -15.54 -31.13 18.75
C LYS A 122 -16.95 -30.67 18.39
N LYS A 123 -17.08 -29.64 17.57
CA LYS A 123 -18.35 -29.00 17.25
C LYS A 123 -18.98 -29.52 15.95
N PHE A 124 -18.17 -29.64 14.89
CA PHE A 124 -18.65 -30.03 13.57
C PHE A 124 -18.59 -31.55 13.30
N LYS A 125 -17.93 -32.34 14.17
CA LYS A 125 -17.75 -33.79 14.01
C LYS A 125 -17.10 -34.21 12.69
N ILE A 126 -16.26 -33.31 12.08
CA ILE A 126 -15.55 -33.55 10.83
C ILE A 126 -14.10 -33.94 11.09
N SER A 127 -13.51 -34.70 10.16
CA SER A 127 -12.12 -35.14 10.23
C SER A 127 -11.16 -34.31 9.36
N THR A 128 -11.68 -33.69 8.31
CA THR A 128 -10.92 -32.92 7.32
C THR A 128 -11.68 -31.68 6.90
N PHE A 129 -10.94 -30.60 6.65
CA PHE A 129 -11.49 -29.36 6.12
C PHE A 129 -11.25 -29.29 4.60
N PRO A 130 -12.21 -28.76 3.81
CA PRO A 130 -12.06 -28.63 2.38
C PRO A 130 -10.93 -27.64 2.04
N LYS A 131 -10.23 -27.87 0.92
CA LYS A 131 -9.20 -26.95 0.41
C LYS A 131 -9.70 -26.08 -0.74
N SER A 132 -10.95 -26.23 -1.12
CA SER A 132 -11.54 -25.61 -2.32
C SER A 132 -12.53 -24.47 -2.01
N ALA A 133 -12.82 -24.23 -0.73
CA ALA A 133 -13.71 -23.15 -0.31
C ALA A 133 -12.98 -21.79 -0.26
N GLU A 134 -13.75 -20.73 -0.06
CA GLU A 134 -13.23 -19.38 0.15
C GLU A 134 -12.22 -19.33 1.31
N ARG A 135 -11.14 -18.62 1.07
CA ARG A 135 -9.99 -18.59 1.95
C ARG A 135 -10.23 -17.65 3.13
N VAL A 136 -9.97 -18.13 4.34
CA VAL A 136 -9.86 -17.28 5.54
C VAL A 136 -8.40 -17.25 5.99
N GLY A 137 -7.76 -16.11 5.84
CA GLY A 137 -6.38 -15.89 6.31
C GLY A 137 -6.34 -15.67 7.81
N ILE A 138 -5.60 -16.51 8.55
CA ILE A 138 -5.36 -16.33 9.98
C ILE A 138 -3.89 -15.96 10.16
N GLU A 139 -3.60 -14.86 10.83
CA GLU A 139 -2.23 -14.43 11.13
C GLU A 139 -1.98 -14.48 12.64
N VAL A 140 -0.89 -15.14 13.05
CA VAL A 140 -0.42 -15.15 14.44
C VAL A 140 0.83 -14.30 14.55
N MET A 141 0.71 -13.15 15.19
CA MET A 141 1.81 -12.21 15.42
C MET A 141 2.33 -12.39 16.85
N VAL A 142 3.55 -12.91 17.02
CA VAL A 142 4.14 -13.07 18.36
C VAL A 142 5.20 -11.98 18.57
N ASN A 143 4.88 -10.99 19.40
CA ASN A 143 5.76 -9.88 19.71
C ASN A 143 6.07 -9.85 21.21
N ARG A 144 7.35 -9.97 21.59
CA ARG A 144 7.78 -9.98 23.02
C ARG A 144 6.96 -10.95 23.88
N ASN A 145 6.74 -12.14 23.34
CA ASN A 145 5.96 -13.24 23.92
C ASN A 145 4.44 -12.96 24.11
N ILE A 146 3.92 -11.92 23.50
CA ILE A 146 2.47 -11.72 23.36
C ILE A 146 2.09 -12.21 21.97
N ALA A 147 1.19 -13.19 21.91
CA ALA A 147 0.59 -13.70 20.69
C ALA A 147 -0.72 -12.96 20.44
N THR A 148 -0.81 -12.29 19.30
CA THR A 148 -2.04 -11.67 18.79
C THR A 148 -2.54 -12.53 17.63
N VAL A 149 -3.71 -13.11 17.77
CA VAL A 149 -4.36 -13.95 16.75
C VAL A 149 -5.33 -13.08 15.98
N THR A 150 -5.20 -13.04 14.67
CA THR A 150 -5.99 -12.15 13.81
C THR A 150 -6.55 -12.86 12.60
N ILE A 151 -7.64 -12.33 12.04
CA ILE A 151 -8.17 -12.69 10.73
C ILE A 151 -7.79 -11.58 9.74
N ASP A 152 -7.16 -11.95 8.63
CA ASP A 152 -6.86 -11.05 7.52
C ASP A 152 -8.15 -10.73 6.76
N THR A 153 -8.58 -9.49 6.82
CA THR A 153 -9.82 -9.04 6.17
C THR A 153 -9.60 -8.53 4.75
N SER A 154 -8.35 -8.28 4.39
CA SER A 154 -7.99 -7.71 3.09
C SER A 154 -7.85 -8.75 1.98
N GLY A 155 -7.42 -9.97 2.31
CA GLY A 155 -7.06 -11.01 1.35
C GLY A 155 -5.75 -10.68 0.64
N ASP A 156 -5.80 -10.21 -0.59
CA ASP A 156 -4.63 -9.63 -1.24
C ASP A 156 -4.22 -8.31 -0.56
N GLY A 157 -2.92 -8.01 -0.54
CA GLY A 157 -2.43 -6.76 0.05
C GLY A 157 -3.08 -5.53 -0.60
N LEU A 158 -3.36 -4.48 0.21
CA LEU A 158 -4.08 -3.29 -0.26
C LEU A 158 -3.37 -2.54 -1.41
N HIS A 159 -2.06 -2.72 -1.57
CA HIS A 159 -1.32 -2.19 -2.71
C HIS A 159 -1.81 -2.75 -4.06
N LYS A 160 -2.36 -3.97 -4.12
CA LYS A 160 -2.96 -4.53 -5.33
C LYS A 160 -4.33 -3.88 -5.57
N ARG A 161 -4.37 -2.76 -6.31
CA ARG A 161 -5.59 -1.99 -6.57
C ARG A 161 -6.54 -2.62 -7.61
N GLY A 162 -6.06 -3.58 -8.38
CA GLY A 162 -6.83 -4.21 -9.47
C GLY A 162 -6.58 -3.64 -10.87
N TYR A 163 -6.07 -2.42 -11.01
CA TYR A 163 -5.88 -1.80 -12.32
C TYR A 163 -4.64 -2.30 -13.09
N ARG A 164 -3.70 -2.96 -12.44
CA ARG A 164 -2.48 -3.46 -13.08
C ARG A 164 -2.68 -4.90 -13.56
N GLU A 165 -2.67 -5.12 -14.86
CA GLU A 165 -2.78 -6.46 -15.47
C GLU A 165 -1.43 -7.17 -15.56
N ASP A 166 -0.37 -6.44 -15.98
CA ASP A 166 0.97 -6.97 -16.16
C ASP A 166 1.96 -6.38 -15.16
N SER A 167 2.84 -7.20 -14.60
CA SER A 167 3.93 -6.76 -13.76
C SER A 167 5.22 -6.62 -14.53
N VAL A 168 5.81 -5.43 -14.56
CA VAL A 168 7.26 -5.27 -14.78
C VAL A 168 8.01 -5.88 -13.60
N LYS A 169 9.22 -6.39 -13.82
CA LYS A 169 10.05 -6.91 -12.71
C LYS A 169 10.21 -5.84 -11.61
N ALA A 170 9.80 -6.15 -10.38
CA ALA A 170 9.85 -5.30 -9.18
C ALA A 170 9.27 -3.87 -9.41
N PRO A 171 7.97 -3.73 -9.66
CA PRO A 171 7.33 -2.44 -9.83
C PRO A 171 7.26 -1.68 -8.50
N LEU A 172 7.14 -0.36 -8.57
CA LEU A 172 6.77 0.44 -7.40
C LEU A 172 5.38 0.00 -6.92
N ARG A 173 5.23 -0.31 -5.63
CA ARG A 173 3.94 -0.65 -5.06
C ARG A 173 3.01 0.56 -5.06
N GLU A 174 1.74 0.33 -5.30
CA GLU A 174 0.72 1.38 -5.42
C GLU A 174 0.55 2.18 -4.12
N ASN A 175 0.57 1.51 -2.96
CA ASN A 175 0.51 2.20 -1.66
C ASN A 175 1.74 3.06 -1.39
N LEU A 176 2.93 2.64 -1.82
CA LEU A 176 4.12 3.47 -1.76
C LEU A 176 4.01 4.65 -2.74
N ALA A 177 3.53 4.44 -3.97
CA ALA A 177 3.31 5.50 -4.94
C ALA A 177 2.34 6.56 -4.41
N ALA A 178 1.21 6.14 -3.81
CA ALA A 178 0.28 7.03 -3.13
C ALA A 178 0.96 7.82 -2.00
N ALA A 179 1.80 7.14 -1.20
CA ALA A 179 2.56 7.79 -0.13
C ALA A 179 3.56 8.85 -0.66
N LEU A 180 4.22 8.59 -1.81
CA LEU A 180 5.11 9.58 -2.43
C LEU A 180 4.34 10.84 -2.85
N VAL A 181 3.14 10.67 -3.40
CA VAL A 181 2.24 11.79 -3.73
C VAL A 181 1.86 12.56 -2.47
N ASP A 182 1.47 11.87 -1.39
CA ASP A 182 1.07 12.49 -0.12
C ASP A 182 2.20 13.20 0.63
N LEU A 183 3.41 12.73 0.46
CA LEU A 183 4.61 13.36 1.00
C LEU A 183 5.15 14.51 0.15
N SER A 184 4.56 14.76 -1.03
CA SER A 184 4.92 15.83 -1.93
C SER A 184 4.06 17.09 -1.71
N PHE A 185 4.33 18.14 -2.46
CA PHE A 185 3.50 19.36 -2.53
C PHE A 185 2.53 19.33 -3.70
N TYR A 186 2.25 18.16 -4.27
CA TYR A 186 1.25 18.02 -5.32
C TYR A 186 -0.15 18.34 -4.79
N LYS A 187 -0.87 19.11 -5.58
CA LYS A 187 -2.30 19.39 -5.44
C LYS A 187 -2.95 19.33 -6.83
N PRO A 188 -4.26 19.08 -6.95
CA PRO A 188 -4.93 18.93 -8.24
C PRO A 188 -4.76 20.10 -9.22
N ASP A 189 -4.57 21.31 -8.71
CA ASP A 189 -4.36 22.55 -9.48
C ASP A 189 -2.91 22.74 -9.97
N ARG A 190 -1.98 21.87 -9.56
CA ARG A 190 -0.58 21.96 -9.94
C ARG A 190 -0.21 20.98 -11.05
N PHE A 191 0.67 21.41 -11.96
CA PHE A 191 1.23 20.52 -12.96
C PHE A 191 2.09 19.42 -12.30
N LEU A 192 1.80 18.15 -12.63
CA LEU A 192 2.55 16.98 -12.15
C LEU A 192 3.29 16.33 -13.31
N LEU A 193 4.57 16.04 -13.10
CA LEU A 193 5.44 15.39 -14.08
C LEU A 193 6.09 14.14 -13.48
N ASP A 194 6.07 13.04 -14.23
CA ASP A 194 6.98 11.91 -14.04
C ASP A 194 7.71 11.60 -15.36
N PRO A 195 8.99 11.98 -15.50
CA PRO A 195 9.76 11.77 -16.72
C PRO A 195 10.35 10.37 -16.85
N PHE A 196 10.08 9.46 -15.90
CA PHE A 196 10.46 8.05 -15.84
C PHE A 196 9.25 7.20 -15.45
N CYS A 197 8.08 7.49 -16.05
CA CYS A 197 6.80 7.02 -15.53
C CYS A 197 6.61 5.49 -15.57
N GLY A 198 7.39 4.76 -16.37
CA GLY A 198 7.28 3.32 -16.50
C GLY A 198 5.83 2.90 -16.79
N SER A 199 5.22 2.12 -15.90
CA SER A 199 3.82 1.70 -15.98
C SER A 199 2.79 2.72 -15.46
N GLY A 200 3.21 3.95 -15.14
CA GLY A 200 2.35 5.06 -14.76
C GLY A 200 1.92 5.10 -13.29
N THR A 201 2.42 4.23 -12.43
CA THR A 201 1.89 4.01 -11.07
C THR A 201 1.78 5.29 -10.24
N ILE A 202 2.83 6.14 -10.21
CA ILE A 202 2.82 7.40 -9.42
C ILE A 202 1.72 8.34 -9.93
N LEU A 203 1.61 8.50 -11.24
CA LEU A 203 0.66 9.41 -11.85
C LEU A 203 -0.78 8.92 -11.73
N ILE A 204 -1.00 7.60 -11.84
CA ILE A 204 -2.30 6.98 -11.64
C ILE A 204 -2.78 7.17 -10.19
N GLU A 205 -1.92 6.91 -9.19
CA GLU A 205 -2.27 7.14 -7.78
C GLU A 205 -2.53 8.63 -7.50
N ALA A 206 -1.80 9.55 -8.14
CA ALA A 206 -2.02 10.98 -8.03
C ALA A 206 -3.38 11.40 -8.62
N ALA A 207 -3.73 10.91 -9.81
CA ALA A 207 -5.00 11.19 -10.47
C ALA A 207 -6.17 10.58 -9.67
N ARG A 208 -6.10 9.32 -9.26
CA ARG A 208 -7.12 8.67 -8.42
C ARG A 208 -7.35 9.42 -7.11
N LYS A 209 -6.27 9.90 -6.47
CA LYS A 209 -6.39 10.73 -5.27
C LYS A 209 -7.07 12.07 -5.57
N ALA A 210 -6.66 12.77 -6.63
CA ALA A 210 -7.24 14.05 -7.04
C ALA A 210 -8.73 13.92 -7.38
N ARG A 211 -9.15 12.78 -7.92
CA ARG A 211 -10.55 12.42 -8.22
C ARG A 211 -11.31 11.89 -7.02
N ASN A 212 -10.68 11.76 -5.87
CA ASN A 212 -11.26 11.10 -4.68
C ASN A 212 -11.74 9.66 -4.95
N ILE A 213 -11.13 8.95 -5.91
CA ILE A 213 -11.42 7.54 -6.19
C ILE A 213 -10.81 6.70 -5.07
N ALA A 214 -11.63 5.95 -4.34
CA ALA A 214 -11.16 5.09 -3.26
C ALA A 214 -10.23 3.98 -3.81
N PRO A 215 -9.11 3.68 -3.13
CA PRO A 215 -8.11 2.74 -3.66
C PRO A 215 -8.63 1.30 -3.81
N GLY A 216 -9.60 0.90 -2.99
CA GLY A 216 -10.17 -0.44 -2.96
C GLY A 216 -11.46 -0.62 -3.78
N ILE A 217 -11.88 0.39 -4.56
CA ILE A 217 -13.20 0.39 -5.21
C ILE A 217 -13.38 -0.67 -6.30
N ASP A 218 -12.27 -1.06 -6.95
CA ASP A 218 -12.27 -1.96 -8.10
C ASP A 218 -11.75 -3.38 -7.76
N ARG A 219 -11.73 -3.74 -6.48
CA ARG A 219 -11.22 -5.04 -6.05
C ARG A 219 -12.13 -5.72 -5.05
N ASP A 220 -11.98 -7.04 -4.92
CA ASP A 220 -12.61 -7.84 -3.87
C ASP A 220 -11.72 -7.92 -2.62
N PHE A 221 -12.36 -8.26 -1.50
CA PHE A 221 -11.73 -8.44 -0.21
C PHE A 221 -12.22 -9.73 0.45
N ASP A 222 -11.35 -10.40 1.21
CA ASP A 222 -11.72 -11.65 1.88
C ASP A 222 -12.87 -11.45 2.88
N PHE A 223 -12.95 -10.26 3.54
CA PHE A 223 -14.00 -10.00 4.53
C PHE A 223 -15.42 -10.10 3.96
N TRP A 224 -15.61 -9.85 2.67
CA TRP A 224 -16.92 -9.95 2.03
C TRP A 224 -17.46 -11.39 2.01
N HIS A 225 -16.59 -12.37 2.10
CA HIS A 225 -16.94 -13.78 2.09
C HIS A 225 -17.09 -14.37 3.50
N PHE A 226 -16.75 -13.60 4.54
CA PHE A 226 -16.82 -14.09 5.91
C PHE A 226 -18.26 -14.25 6.38
N VAL A 227 -18.53 -15.40 6.99
CA VAL A 227 -19.88 -15.79 7.46
C VAL A 227 -20.40 -14.94 8.61
N PHE A 228 -19.53 -14.24 9.31
CA PHE A 228 -19.85 -13.33 10.41
C PHE A 228 -19.96 -11.87 9.98
N MET A 229 -19.73 -11.57 8.69
CA MET A 229 -19.82 -10.22 8.12
C MET A 229 -21.13 -10.05 7.35
N ASP A 230 -21.78 -8.92 7.53
CA ASP A 230 -22.93 -8.53 6.70
C ASP A 230 -22.42 -8.03 5.34
N LYS A 231 -22.89 -8.67 4.27
CA LYS A 231 -22.51 -8.29 2.88
C LYS A 231 -22.90 -6.85 2.52
N SER A 232 -23.95 -6.33 3.14
CA SER A 232 -24.37 -4.94 2.94
C SER A 232 -23.31 -3.91 3.33
N ILE A 233 -22.40 -4.26 4.26
CA ILE A 233 -21.29 -3.40 4.69
C ILE A 233 -20.42 -3.01 3.50
N TYR A 234 -20.00 -4.00 2.70
CA TYR A 234 -19.18 -3.76 1.52
C TYR A 234 -19.94 -2.94 0.46
N GLU A 235 -21.18 -3.34 0.16
CA GLU A 235 -22.01 -2.70 -0.86
C GLU A 235 -22.29 -1.24 -0.53
N ASN A 236 -22.63 -0.94 0.73
CA ASN A 236 -22.88 0.41 1.21
C ASN A 236 -21.64 1.29 1.13
N GLU A 237 -20.49 0.80 1.64
CA GLU A 237 -19.24 1.55 1.60
C GLU A 237 -18.77 1.79 0.16
N LYS A 238 -18.91 0.80 -0.73
CA LYS A 238 -18.59 0.94 -2.15
C LYS A 238 -19.49 1.99 -2.81
N LYS A 239 -20.78 1.99 -2.51
CA LYS A 239 -21.73 2.99 -3.02
C LYS A 239 -21.37 4.39 -2.55
N GLU A 240 -21.03 4.56 -1.28
CA GLU A 240 -20.59 5.84 -0.72
C GLU A 240 -19.27 6.30 -1.36
N ALA A 241 -18.32 5.40 -1.53
CA ALA A 241 -17.04 5.68 -2.18
C ALA A 241 -17.23 6.15 -3.63
N LEU A 242 -18.12 5.50 -4.39
CA LEU A 242 -18.50 5.93 -5.75
C LEU A 242 -19.11 7.32 -5.76
N GLY A 243 -19.99 7.63 -4.79
CA GLY A 243 -20.65 8.94 -4.68
C GLY A 243 -19.69 10.11 -4.33
N ARG A 244 -18.48 9.80 -3.82
CA ARG A 244 -17.47 10.82 -3.48
C ARG A 244 -16.52 11.16 -4.64
N ILE A 245 -16.61 10.47 -5.78
CA ILE A 245 -15.74 10.74 -6.94
C ILE A 245 -16.04 12.12 -7.52
N ASP A 246 -15.00 12.93 -7.74
CA ASP A 246 -15.11 14.31 -8.23
C ASP A 246 -14.27 14.53 -9.49
N TYR A 247 -14.93 14.85 -10.59
CA TYR A 247 -14.31 15.19 -11.87
C TYR A 247 -14.33 16.70 -12.17
N SER A 248 -14.70 17.55 -11.21
CA SER A 248 -14.87 19.00 -11.44
C SER A 248 -13.56 19.73 -11.75
N THR A 249 -12.44 19.29 -11.16
CA THR A 249 -11.12 19.91 -11.35
C THR A 249 -10.43 19.36 -12.58
N LYS A 250 -9.94 20.23 -13.47
CA LYS A 250 -9.07 19.83 -14.59
C LYS A 250 -7.68 19.51 -14.03
N LEU A 251 -7.21 18.27 -14.26
CA LEU A 251 -5.88 17.86 -13.86
C LEU A 251 -4.83 18.17 -14.96
N HIS A 252 -3.60 18.45 -14.53
CA HIS A 252 -2.46 18.70 -15.42
C HIS A 252 -1.34 17.71 -15.10
N ILE A 253 -1.45 16.49 -15.63
CA ILE A 253 -0.55 15.37 -15.32
C ILE A 253 0.12 14.88 -16.60
N LEU A 254 1.45 14.80 -16.60
CA LEU A 254 2.25 14.33 -17.72
C LEU A 254 3.19 13.21 -17.29
N GLY A 255 3.11 12.08 -17.97
CA GLY A 255 4.05 10.98 -17.88
C GLY A 255 4.88 10.82 -19.12
N SER A 256 6.18 10.61 -18.99
CA SER A 256 7.01 10.23 -20.13
C SER A 256 7.94 9.07 -19.77
N ASP A 257 8.26 8.28 -20.79
CA ASP A 257 9.24 7.20 -20.73
C ASP A 257 9.88 7.03 -22.11
N ILE A 258 11.13 6.60 -22.14
CA ILE A 258 11.84 6.31 -23.39
C ILE A 258 11.29 5.04 -24.07
N SER A 259 10.74 4.12 -23.28
CA SER A 259 10.17 2.87 -23.74
C SER A 259 8.72 3.03 -24.23
N GLY A 260 8.49 2.80 -25.51
CA GLY A 260 7.12 2.77 -26.05
C GLY A 260 6.23 1.69 -25.41
N ARG A 261 6.83 0.55 -25.01
CA ARG A 261 6.11 -0.54 -24.28
C ARG A 261 5.65 -0.05 -22.89
N ALA A 262 6.50 0.68 -22.17
CA ALA A 262 6.14 1.25 -20.88
C ALA A 262 4.97 2.23 -21.02
N ILE A 263 4.98 3.09 -22.03
CA ILE A 263 3.90 4.04 -22.31
C ILE A 263 2.57 3.33 -22.66
N SER A 264 2.61 2.26 -23.46
CA SER A 264 1.41 1.48 -23.77
C SER A 264 0.85 0.85 -22.49
N LEU A 265 1.70 0.28 -21.63
CA LEU A 265 1.30 -0.29 -20.36
C LEU A 265 0.73 0.77 -19.41
N ALA A 266 1.35 1.96 -19.34
CA ALA A 266 0.86 3.07 -18.53
C ALA A 266 -0.54 3.54 -18.96
N LYS A 267 -0.82 3.61 -20.26
CA LYS A 267 -2.14 3.95 -20.79
C LYS A 267 -3.19 2.91 -20.43
N ASN A 268 -2.87 1.61 -20.60
CA ASN A 268 -3.80 0.53 -20.23
C ASN A 268 -4.08 0.53 -18.71
N ASN A 269 -3.06 0.71 -17.87
CA ASN A 269 -3.25 0.80 -16.44
C ASN A 269 -4.10 2.03 -16.05
N ALA A 270 -3.92 3.18 -16.72
CA ALA A 270 -4.73 4.38 -16.46
C ALA A 270 -6.19 4.18 -16.89
N LEU A 271 -6.42 3.49 -18.01
CA LEU A 271 -7.77 3.10 -18.47
C LEU A 271 -8.45 2.20 -17.42
N ASN A 272 -7.76 1.13 -16.99
CA ASN A 272 -8.30 0.22 -15.97
C ASN A 272 -8.51 0.91 -14.60
N ALA A 273 -7.73 1.97 -14.33
CA ALA A 273 -7.84 2.79 -13.12
C ALA A 273 -8.92 3.89 -13.21
N GLY A 274 -9.57 4.08 -14.38
CA GLY A 274 -10.59 5.08 -14.65
C GLY A 274 -10.06 6.53 -14.64
N VAL A 275 -8.79 6.73 -15.06
CA VAL A 275 -8.11 8.06 -15.06
C VAL A 275 -7.31 8.32 -16.34
N GLU A 276 -7.64 7.65 -17.44
CA GLU A 276 -6.95 7.80 -18.72
C GLU A 276 -7.05 9.20 -19.31
N GLU A 277 -8.18 9.88 -19.10
CA GLU A 277 -8.43 11.26 -19.58
C GLU A 277 -7.67 12.30 -18.76
N ASP A 278 -7.19 11.93 -17.57
CA ASP A 278 -6.51 12.83 -16.65
C ASP A 278 -5.01 12.92 -16.87
N ILE A 279 -4.43 11.96 -17.61
CA ILE A 279 -2.99 11.78 -17.70
C ILE A 279 -2.53 11.73 -19.16
N ALA A 280 -1.69 12.66 -19.57
CA ALA A 280 -1.01 12.59 -20.86
C ALA A 280 0.23 11.69 -20.77
N PHE A 281 0.26 10.57 -21.51
CA PHE A 281 1.44 9.71 -21.61
C PHE A 281 2.11 9.84 -22.97
N VAL A 282 3.41 10.15 -22.98
CA VAL A 282 4.18 10.37 -24.20
C VAL A 282 5.51 9.58 -24.19
N LYS A 283 5.84 8.95 -25.33
CA LYS A 283 7.18 8.35 -25.50
C LYS A 283 8.20 9.48 -25.70
N ARG A 284 9.04 9.72 -24.69
CA ARG A 284 10.03 10.80 -24.72
C ARG A 284 11.16 10.56 -23.72
N ASP A 285 12.38 10.95 -24.09
CA ASP A 285 13.53 10.97 -23.18
C ASP A 285 13.33 12.07 -22.12
N ALA A 286 13.70 11.77 -20.86
CA ALA A 286 13.54 12.68 -19.73
C ALA A 286 14.21 14.05 -19.93
N GLY A 287 15.35 14.09 -20.62
CA GLY A 287 16.04 15.35 -20.95
C GLY A 287 15.32 16.23 -21.98
N SER A 288 14.35 15.67 -22.72
CA SER A 288 13.63 16.33 -23.81
C SER A 288 12.21 16.77 -23.46
N VAL A 289 11.75 16.53 -22.21
CA VAL A 289 10.40 16.93 -21.78
C VAL A 289 10.28 18.45 -21.77
N ALA A 290 9.22 18.98 -22.42
CA ALA A 290 8.97 20.42 -22.47
C ALA A 290 8.26 20.87 -21.18
N VAL A 291 8.95 21.62 -20.35
CA VAL A 291 8.44 22.21 -19.09
C VAL A 291 9.04 23.59 -18.89
N SER A 292 8.29 24.50 -18.28
CA SER A 292 8.71 25.87 -17.98
C SER A 292 8.94 26.05 -16.47
N ARG A 293 9.80 27.01 -16.12
CA ARG A 293 9.94 27.50 -14.74
C ARG A 293 8.62 28.10 -14.22
N ASP A 294 7.85 28.73 -15.12
CA ASP A 294 6.60 29.43 -14.79
C ASP A 294 5.45 28.48 -14.40
N ASP A 295 5.61 27.17 -14.67
CA ASP A 295 4.58 26.17 -14.30
C ASP A 295 4.50 25.94 -12.79
N TYR A 296 5.52 26.30 -12.00
CA TYR A 296 5.58 25.98 -10.55
C TYR A 296 5.20 24.54 -10.23
N GLY A 297 5.55 23.61 -11.12
CA GLY A 297 5.10 22.23 -11.10
C GLY A 297 5.68 21.38 -9.96
N VAL A 298 5.24 20.15 -9.93
CA VAL A 298 5.74 19.09 -9.06
C VAL A 298 6.29 17.96 -9.94
N LEU A 299 7.49 17.50 -9.68
CA LEU A 299 8.06 16.31 -10.29
C LEU A 299 8.16 15.22 -9.23
N ILE A 300 7.58 14.06 -9.51
CA ILE A 300 7.74 12.86 -8.66
C ILE A 300 8.19 11.73 -9.58
N ALA A 301 9.37 11.17 -9.35
CA ALA A 301 9.93 10.17 -10.25
C ALA A 301 10.63 9.04 -9.50
N ASN A 302 10.60 7.87 -10.13
CA ASN A 302 11.39 6.69 -9.78
C ASN A 302 12.37 6.40 -10.93
N PRO A 303 13.51 7.15 -11.03
CA PRO A 303 14.47 6.91 -12.08
C PRO A 303 15.05 5.50 -11.96
N PRO A 304 15.48 4.87 -13.06
CA PRO A 304 16.08 3.54 -13.00
C PRO A 304 17.36 3.55 -12.16
N TYR A 305 17.56 2.48 -11.37
CA TYR A 305 18.71 2.28 -10.49
C TYR A 305 19.09 0.79 -10.38
N GLY A 306 20.23 0.51 -9.78
CA GLY A 306 20.68 -0.84 -9.40
C GLY A 306 21.21 -1.71 -10.55
N MET A 307 21.26 -3.03 -10.35
CA MET A 307 21.92 -4.02 -11.25
C MET A 307 21.36 -4.08 -12.69
N ARG A 308 20.42 -3.22 -13.05
CA ARG A 308 19.80 -3.16 -14.39
C ARG A 308 20.55 -2.25 -15.36
N LEU A 309 21.48 -1.45 -14.85
CA LEU A 309 22.22 -0.46 -15.62
C LEU A 309 23.71 -0.58 -15.29
N SER A 310 24.57 -0.29 -16.29
CA SER A 310 26.00 -0.07 -16.05
C SER A 310 26.21 1.26 -15.31
N ASP A 311 27.34 1.42 -14.62
CA ASP A 311 27.69 2.69 -13.97
C ASP A 311 27.69 3.86 -14.96
N THR A 312 28.08 3.62 -16.20
CA THR A 312 28.06 4.61 -17.31
C THR A 312 26.64 5.05 -17.67
N ASP A 313 25.66 4.12 -17.68
CA ASP A 313 24.27 4.43 -17.99
C ASP A 313 23.63 5.28 -16.87
N LEU A 314 23.96 4.99 -15.61
CA LEU A 314 23.50 5.76 -14.44
C LEU A 314 24.05 7.18 -14.47
N ASP A 315 25.35 7.36 -14.76
CA ASP A 315 25.96 8.68 -14.87
C ASP A 315 25.31 9.53 -15.97
N ASP A 316 24.97 8.94 -17.11
CA ASP A 316 24.28 9.64 -18.20
C ASP A 316 22.85 10.03 -17.82
N ILE A 317 22.13 9.19 -17.09
CA ILE A 317 20.81 9.52 -16.55
C ILE A 317 20.93 10.70 -15.57
N TYR A 318 21.89 10.67 -14.66
CA TYR A 318 22.09 11.76 -13.70
C TYR A 318 22.51 13.07 -14.39
N LYS A 319 23.34 13.02 -15.44
CA LYS A 319 23.65 14.19 -16.27
C LYS A 319 22.38 14.77 -16.90
N LYS A 320 21.50 13.93 -17.46
CA LYS A 320 20.22 14.36 -18.05
C LYS A 320 19.32 15.01 -17.02
N ILE A 321 19.12 14.36 -15.85
CA ILE A 321 18.33 14.88 -14.73
C ILE A 321 18.86 16.26 -14.30
N ASN A 322 20.19 16.40 -14.09
CA ASN A 322 20.81 17.65 -13.70
C ASN A 322 20.61 18.73 -14.77
N ASN A 323 20.96 18.44 -16.02
CA ASN A 323 20.90 19.43 -17.09
C ASN A 323 19.50 20.00 -17.32
N LYS A 324 18.46 19.15 -17.10
CA LYS A 324 17.08 19.52 -17.35
C LYS A 324 16.42 20.12 -16.12
N PHE A 325 16.44 19.39 -14.98
CA PHE A 325 15.57 19.70 -13.87
C PHE A 325 16.21 20.59 -12.79
N MET A 326 17.53 20.70 -12.75
CA MET A 326 18.22 21.62 -11.83
C MET A 326 17.83 23.09 -12.07
N LYS A 327 17.53 23.45 -13.33
CA LYS A 327 17.14 24.79 -13.72
C LYS A 327 15.69 25.16 -13.37
N LEU A 328 14.90 24.20 -12.95
CA LEU A 328 13.49 24.39 -12.55
C LEU A 328 13.44 24.77 -11.05
N ASP A 329 14.00 25.93 -10.71
CA ASP A 329 14.12 26.40 -9.33
C ASP A 329 12.77 26.73 -8.67
N THR A 330 11.72 26.98 -9.47
CA THR A 330 10.33 27.15 -9.02
C THR A 330 9.59 25.84 -8.77
N TRP A 331 10.12 24.71 -9.26
CA TRP A 331 9.52 23.40 -9.11
C TRP A 331 9.93 22.73 -7.78
N SER A 332 9.02 21.96 -7.23
CA SER A 332 9.32 20.97 -6.19
C SER A 332 9.64 19.63 -6.85
N LEU A 333 10.84 19.08 -6.56
CA LEU A 333 11.33 17.85 -7.21
C LEU A 333 11.46 16.75 -6.17
N TYR A 334 11.00 15.56 -6.54
CA TYR A 334 10.98 14.40 -5.66
C TYR A 334 11.46 13.17 -6.43
N PHE A 335 12.46 12.49 -5.87
CA PHE A 335 13.01 11.27 -6.47
C PHE A 335 13.03 10.15 -5.45
N VAL A 336 12.47 9.00 -5.79
CA VAL A 336 12.59 7.76 -5.02
C VAL A 336 13.59 6.85 -5.70
N THR A 337 14.59 6.37 -4.96
CA THR A 337 15.63 5.48 -5.52
C THR A 337 16.31 4.68 -4.42
N ALA A 338 16.81 3.49 -4.75
CA ALA A 338 17.70 2.73 -3.87
C ALA A 338 19.18 3.16 -4.00
N ASP A 339 19.52 4.07 -4.93
CA ASP A 339 20.88 4.61 -5.03
C ASP A 339 21.18 5.60 -3.90
N GLU A 340 22.00 5.17 -2.95
CA GLU A 340 22.41 5.99 -1.80
C GLU A 340 23.30 7.19 -2.19
N LYS A 341 23.83 7.23 -3.42
CA LYS A 341 24.70 8.31 -3.92
C LYS A 341 23.92 9.36 -4.72
N PHE A 342 22.61 9.21 -4.88
CA PHE A 342 21.77 10.08 -5.71
C PHE A 342 21.97 11.57 -5.38
N ASP A 343 21.95 11.94 -4.09
CA ASP A 343 22.08 13.34 -3.63
C ASP A 343 23.47 13.96 -3.94
N ARG A 344 24.50 13.14 -4.06
CA ARG A 344 25.85 13.61 -4.47
C ARG A 344 25.91 13.90 -5.96
N ASN A 345 25.11 13.16 -6.74
CA ASN A 345 25.06 13.28 -8.19
C ASN A 345 24.06 14.35 -8.64
N PHE A 346 23.03 14.66 -7.84
CA PHE A 346 22.07 15.73 -8.11
C PHE A 346 22.45 17.03 -7.42
N ARG A 347 22.86 18.05 -8.21
CA ARG A 347 23.55 19.28 -7.74
C ARG A 347 22.64 20.32 -7.05
N ARG A 348 21.37 20.05 -6.83
CA ARG A 348 20.46 20.93 -6.10
C ARG A 348 20.54 20.63 -4.59
N LYS A 349 20.47 21.69 -3.76
CA LYS A 349 20.49 21.53 -2.29
C LYS A 349 19.29 20.70 -1.83
N LEU A 350 19.55 19.59 -1.15
CA LEU A 350 18.55 18.71 -0.60
C LEU A 350 17.77 19.41 0.52
N SER A 351 16.44 19.38 0.46
CA SER A 351 15.55 19.94 1.48
C SER A 351 15.22 18.91 2.55
N LYS A 352 14.93 17.68 2.14
CA LYS A 352 14.60 16.58 3.04
C LYS A 352 14.87 15.22 2.40
N LYS A 353 15.22 14.24 3.24
CA LYS A 353 15.37 12.84 2.84
C LYS A 353 14.51 11.96 3.75
N ARG A 354 13.81 10.99 3.17
CA ARG A 354 13.05 10.00 3.93
C ARG A 354 13.47 8.60 3.52
N LYS A 355 13.69 7.74 4.51
CA LYS A 355 13.88 6.32 4.29
C LYS A 355 12.51 5.65 4.20
N LEU A 356 12.26 4.93 3.13
CA LEU A 356 11.01 4.20 2.85
C LEU A 356 11.33 2.77 2.41
N TYR A 357 10.29 1.97 2.17
CA TYR A 357 10.45 0.58 1.73
C TYR A 357 9.48 0.25 0.60
N ASN A 358 10.01 -0.29 -0.51
CA ASN A 358 9.23 -0.86 -1.59
C ASN A 358 9.18 -2.38 -1.41
N GLY A 359 8.19 -2.87 -0.65
CA GLY A 359 8.22 -4.24 -0.15
C GLY A 359 9.39 -4.45 0.82
N GLY A 360 10.30 -5.38 0.49
CA GLY A 360 11.51 -5.62 1.30
C GLY A 360 12.71 -4.73 0.95
N GLU A 361 12.63 -3.95 -0.13
CA GLU A 361 13.73 -3.12 -0.61
C GLU A 361 13.71 -1.74 0.05
N LYS A 362 14.83 -1.34 0.67
CA LYS A 362 15.02 0.02 1.19
C LYS A 362 15.18 0.98 0.03
N VAL A 363 14.42 2.08 0.04
CA VAL A 363 14.55 3.20 -0.90
C VAL A 363 14.63 4.52 -0.13
N ASP A 364 15.31 5.48 -0.71
CA ASP A 364 15.38 6.84 -0.18
C ASP A 364 14.51 7.78 -1.03
N TYR A 365 13.69 8.61 -0.38
CA TYR A 365 12.88 9.64 -1.03
C TYR A 365 13.53 11.01 -0.83
N TYR A 366 14.19 11.48 -1.87
CA TYR A 366 14.89 12.77 -1.89
C TYR A 366 13.93 13.88 -2.30
N GLN A 367 13.85 14.94 -1.51
CA GLN A 367 12.88 16.03 -1.66
C GLN A 367 13.61 17.36 -1.81
N TYR A 368 13.37 18.07 -2.90
CA TYR A 368 13.93 19.36 -3.23
C TYR A 368 12.78 20.36 -3.37
N PHE A 369 12.56 21.18 -2.37
CA PHE A 369 11.40 22.08 -2.34
C PHE A 369 11.62 23.30 -3.21
N GLY A 370 10.62 23.62 -4.04
CA GLY A 370 10.48 24.89 -4.72
C GLY A 370 9.71 25.91 -3.87
N PRO A 371 9.70 27.18 -4.27
CA PRO A 371 8.89 28.21 -3.62
C PRO A 371 7.39 27.90 -3.80
N ARG A 372 6.57 28.51 -2.95
CA ARG A 372 5.11 28.48 -3.16
C ARG A 372 4.77 29.23 -4.45
N PRO A 373 3.80 28.74 -5.24
CA PRO A 373 3.26 29.53 -6.36
C PRO A 373 2.83 30.92 -5.83
N LYS A 374 3.10 31.95 -6.62
CA LYS A 374 2.54 33.28 -6.34
C LYS A 374 1.08 33.22 -6.77
N ASN A 375 0.18 33.60 -5.88
CA ASN A 375 -1.24 33.82 -6.19
C ASN A 375 -1.38 34.95 -7.17
#